data_b53c05e39df7f50b7c69afcc7ad7351e
#
_entry.id   b53c05e39df7f50b7c69afcc7ad7351e
#
_cell.length_a   1.000
_cell.length_b   1.000
_cell.length_c   1.000
_cell.angle_alpha   90.00
_cell.angle_beta   90.00
_cell.angle_gamma   90.00
#
_symmetry.space_group_name_H-M   'P 1'
#
loop_
_entity.id
_entity.type
_entity.pdbx_description
1 polymer ?
#
loop_
_entity_poly.entity_id
_entity_poly.type
_entity_poly.pdbx_seq_one_letter_code
_entity_poly.pdbx_strand_id
1 'polypeptide(L)'
;MELLRDLRASTRLLFLFEVTTTRHTRLRTIADRLGMTVQGASEYAHGLQADGLLGLVSGEYRATKKGVELLHDQFVGLRGFVDRAGRALAFVETTAVLAGGKVHRGDRVGLFMEGGSLMAHPARTSPSTGIAVHDASAGELVRLRDLEGIVALRPGRIVIARIRSSSSGRKGVQAATSRRLSRSGKDRVVAALDVAGLVAARDFGLKPRIEFAVLPATVEAAERGVDVLLLVPEERAAEAVQVIEAANARLEDKIPYESVTFP
;
A
#
# COMPACT_ATOMS: atom_id res chain seq x y z
N MET A 1 -6.74 -13.41 18.30
CA MET A 1 -5.38 -13.87 18.13
C MET A 1 -5.02 -14.77 19.30
N GLU A 2 -5.07 -16.04 19.05
CA GLU A 2 -4.93 -17.09 20.04
C GLU A 2 -3.48 -17.20 20.56
N LEU A 3 -2.51 -17.00 19.65
CA LEU A 3 -1.07 -17.09 19.93
C LEU A 3 -0.60 -16.23 21.11
N LEU A 4 -1.09 -15.00 21.25
CA LEU A 4 -0.68 -14.09 22.35
C LEU A 4 -1.41 -14.38 23.68
N ARG A 5 -2.43 -15.24 23.67
CA ARG A 5 -3.18 -15.65 24.86
C ARG A 5 -2.74 -17.01 25.41
N ASP A 6 -2.15 -17.83 24.56
CA ASP A 6 -1.71 -19.18 24.92
C ASP A 6 -0.18 -19.22 25.01
N LEU A 7 0.32 -19.21 26.25
CA LEU A 7 1.75 -19.27 26.53
C LEU A 7 2.37 -20.57 25.97
N ARG A 8 1.64 -21.69 25.99
CA ARG A 8 2.13 -22.97 25.48
C ARG A 8 2.28 -22.92 23.96
N ALA A 9 1.30 -22.36 23.24
CA ALA A 9 1.37 -22.19 21.80
C ALA A 9 2.49 -21.22 21.40
N SER A 10 2.65 -20.12 22.13
CA SER A 10 3.74 -19.15 21.91
C SER A 10 5.12 -19.77 22.14
N THR A 11 5.28 -20.55 23.21
CA THR A 11 6.56 -21.22 23.51
C THR A 11 6.88 -22.28 22.45
N ARG A 12 5.89 -23.04 21.97
CA ARG A 12 6.07 -24.01 20.87
C ARG A 12 6.53 -23.32 19.58
N LEU A 13 5.99 -22.15 19.27
CA LEU A 13 6.38 -21.36 18.11
C LEU A 13 7.83 -20.87 18.24
N LEU A 14 8.20 -20.33 19.41
CA LEU A 14 9.58 -19.90 19.69
C LEU A 14 10.57 -21.06 19.60
N PHE A 15 10.19 -22.25 20.08
CA PHE A 15 11.01 -23.44 19.97
C PHE A 15 11.25 -23.85 18.52
N LEU A 16 10.19 -23.90 17.71
CA LEU A 16 10.30 -24.19 16.27
C LEU A 16 11.12 -23.13 15.54
N PHE A 17 10.97 -21.86 15.89
CA PHE A 17 11.75 -20.77 15.32
C PHE A 17 13.25 -20.95 15.62
N GLU A 18 13.60 -21.21 16.89
CA GLU A 18 14.99 -21.38 17.31
C GLU A 18 15.67 -22.56 16.56
N VAL A 19 15.02 -23.71 16.45
CA VAL A 19 15.60 -24.87 15.73
C VAL A 19 15.56 -24.75 14.21
N THR A 20 14.83 -23.77 13.67
CA THR A 20 14.83 -23.45 12.23
C THR A 20 15.96 -22.48 11.87
N THR A 21 16.27 -21.56 12.77
CA THR A 21 17.25 -20.50 12.54
C THR A 21 18.64 -20.85 13.06
N THR A 22 18.72 -21.70 14.06
CA THR A 22 19.98 -22.10 14.72
C THR A 22 20.11 -23.62 14.80
N ARG A 23 21.31 -24.14 14.64
CA ARG A 23 21.59 -25.59 14.76
C ARG A 23 21.78 -25.99 16.22
N HIS A 24 21.03 -26.99 16.66
CA HIS A 24 21.12 -27.51 18.01
C HIS A 24 21.23 -29.05 18.01
N THR A 25 22.26 -29.55 18.69
CA THR A 25 22.46 -31.00 18.91
C THR A 25 22.06 -31.41 20.32
N ARG A 26 21.83 -30.48 21.25
CA ARG A 26 21.50 -30.71 22.65
C ARG A 26 20.33 -29.82 23.08
N LEU A 27 19.39 -30.40 23.82
CA LEU A 27 18.25 -29.67 24.40
C LEU A 27 18.70 -28.53 25.33
N ARG A 28 19.83 -28.69 26.02
CA ARG A 28 20.37 -27.64 26.90
C ARG A 28 20.62 -26.34 26.20
N THR A 29 21.17 -26.38 24.98
CA THR A 29 21.44 -25.15 24.20
C THR A 29 20.16 -24.47 23.77
N ILE A 30 19.08 -25.20 23.50
CA ILE A 30 17.75 -24.64 23.20
C ILE A 30 17.15 -24.03 24.46
N ALA A 31 17.24 -24.76 25.59
CA ALA A 31 16.74 -24.31 26.89
C ALA A 31 17.38 -22.98 27.32
N ASP A 32 18.72 -22.88 27.20
CA ASP A 32 19.49 -21.67 27.53
C ASP A 32 19.06 -20.49 26.65
N ARG A 33 18.83 -20.73 25.35
CA ARG A 33 18.39 -19.68 24.39
C ARG A 33 16.98 -19.19 24.65
N LEU A 34 16.08 -20.08 25.06
CA LEU A 34 14.68 -19.77 25.31
C LEU A 34 14.39 -19.38 26.76
N GLY A 35 15.41 -19.35 27.62
CA GLY A 35 15.26 -18.98 29.03
C GLY A 35 14.39 -19.99 29.82
N MET A 36 14.45 -21.28 29.49
CA MET A 36 13.67 -22.32 30.15
C MET A 36 14.55 -23.44 30.75
N THR A 37 13.96 -24.32 31.56
CA THR A 37 14.66 -25.47 32.07
C THR A 37 14.88 -26.53 30.99
N VAL A 38 15.92 -27.35 31.12
CA VAL A 38 16.18 -28.46 30.19
C VAL A 38 15.02 -29.48 30.19
N GLN A 39 14.39 -29.69 31.34
CA GLN A 39 13.21 -30.56 31.45
C GLN A 39 12.04 -29.96 30.64
N GLY A 40 11.75 -28.66 30.77
CA GLY A 40 10.74 -27.99 29.99
C GLY A 40 11.01 -28.03 28.47
N ALA A 41 12.28 -27.82 28.07
CA ALA A 41 12.69 -27.97 26.68
C ALA A 41 12.47 -29.40 26.15
N SER A 42 12.70 -30.41 26.99
CA SER A 42 12.45 -31.81 26.65
C SER A 42 10.96 -32.10 26.45
N GLU A 43 10.10 -31.58 27.30
CA GLU A 43 8.65 -31.73 27.19
C GLU A 43 8.11 -31.08 25.90
N TYR A 44 8.59 -29.89 25.60
CA TYR A 44 8.22 -29.21 24.34
C TYR A 44 8.74 -29.94 23.09
N ALA A 45 9.99 -30.45 23.15
CA ALA A 45 10.56 -31.23 22.06
C ALA A 45 9.75 -32.50 21.78
N HIS A 46 9.43 -33.27 22.83
CA HIS A 46 8.60 -34.48 22.71
C HIS A 46 7.20 -34.17 22.16
N GLY A 47 6.54 -33.11 22.64
CA GLY A 47 5.24 -32.72 22.15
C GLY A 47 5.28 -32.29 20.67
N LEU A 48 6.30 -31.54 20.27
CA LEU A 48 6.47 -31.12 18.88
C LEU A 48 6.83 -32.32 17.96
N GLN A 49 7.60 -33.30 18.45
CA GLN A 49 7.89 -34.52 17.72
C GLN A 49 6.64 -35.39 17.55
N ALA A 50 5.84 -35.56 18.61
CA ALA A 50 4.58 -36.29 18.56
C ALA A 50 3.60 -35.71 17.55
N ASP A 51 3.57 -34.34 17.40
CA ASP A 51 2.73 -33.65 16.45
C ASP A 51 3.33 -33.62 15.02
N GLY A 52 4.54 -34.21 14.85
CA GLY A 52 5.23 -34.24 13.56
C GLY A 52 5.79 -32.89 13.10
N LEU A 53 5.97 -31.93 14.00
CA LEU A 53 6.47 -30.58 13.73
C LEU A 53 7.99 -30.46 13.88
N LEU A 54 8.61 -31.33 14.67
CA LEU A 54 10.03 -31.38 14.96
C LEU A 54 10.60 -32.77 14.61
N GLY A 55 11.80 -32.84 14.10
CA GLY A 55 12.53 -34.06 13.84
C GLY A 55 13.97 -33.98 14.34
N LEU A 56 14.61 -35.13 14.43
CA LEU A 56 16.05 -35.27 14.68
C LEU A 56 16.72 -35.74 13.39
N VAL A 57 17.54 -34.89 12.78
CA VAL A 57 18.24 -35.18 11.51
C VAL A 57 19.74 -35.11 11.78
N SER A 58 20.46 -36.21 11.60
CA SER A 58 21.90 -36.31 11.86
C SER A 58 22.31 -35.83 13.28
N GLY A 59 21.45 -36.09 14.27
CA GLY A 59 21.67 -35.65 15.66
C GLY A 59 21.31 -34.17 15.93
N GLU A 60 20.79 -33.43 14.96
CA GLU A 60 20.33 -32.07 15.14
C GLU A 60 18.80 -31.98 15.22
N TYR A 61 18.29 -31.17 16.14
CA TYR A 61 16.87 -30.80 16.19
C TYR A 61 16.53 -29.86 15.04
N ARG A 62 15.55 -30.26 14.22
CA ARG A 62 15.11 -29.46 13.07
C ARG A 62 13.60 -29.45 12.94
N ALA A 63 13.03 -28.32 12.56
CA ALA A 63 11.63 -28.27 12.18
C ALA A 63 11.40 -29.12 10.91
N THR A 64 10.30 -29.87 10.89
CA THR A 64 9.83 -30.56 9.69
C THR A 64 9.21 -29.58 8.71
N LYS A 65 8.87 -30.02 7.49
CA LYS A 65 8.11 -29.22 6.54
C LYS A 65 6.83 -28.68 7.19
N LYS A 66 6.07 -29.53 7.88
CA LYS A 66 4.85 -29.16 8.63
C LYS A 66 5.15 -28.13 9.73
N GLY A 67 6.28 -28.25 10.42
CA GLY A 67 6.72 -27.29 11.42
C GLY A 67 7.04 -25.92 10.83
N VAL A 68 7.69 -25.89 9.66
CA VAL A 68 7.99 -24.61 8.94
C VAL A 68 6.71 -23.96 8.39
N GLU A 69 5.78 -24.75 7.86
CA GLU A 69 4.47 -24.26 7.41
C GLU A 69 3.70 -23.62 8.57
N LEU A 70 3.64 -24.29 9.73
CA LEU A 70 3.01 -23.73 10.93
C LEU A 70 3.67 -22.40 11.36
N LEU A 71 5.02 -22.35 11.36
CA LEU A 71 5.76 -21.11 11.64
C LEU A 71 5.35 -19.98 10.72
N HIS A 72 5.34 -20.24 9.42
CA HIS A 72 4.99 -19.25 8.41
C HIS A 72 3.58 -18.69 8.65
N ASP A 73 2.59 -19.56 8.83
CA ASP A 73 1.19 -19.14 9.01
C ASP A 73 1.01 -18.30 10.28
N GLN A 74 1.67 -18.69 11.38
CA GLN A 74 1.61 -17.95 12.64
C GLN A 74 2.30 -16.58 12.54
N PHE A 75 3.43 -16.49 11.84
CA PHE A 75 4.10 -15.20 11.62
C PHE A 75 3.33 -14.26 10.67
N VAL A 76 2.68 -14.80 9.64
CA VAL A 76 1.76 -14.02 8.79
C VAL A 76 0.61 -13.44 9.63
N GLY A 77 0.01 -14.25 10.49
CA GLY A 77 -1.04 -13.81 11.42
C GLY A 77 -0.56 -12.73 12.40
N LEU A 78 0.64 -12.90 12.97
CA LEU A 78 1.26 -11.95 13.89
C LEU A 78 1.58 -10.61 13.20
N ARG A 79 2.15 -10.66 11.99
CA ARG A 79 2.41 -9.47 11.17
C ARG A 79 1.11 -8.69 10.91
N GLY A 80 0.05 -9.37 10.49
CA GLY A 80 -1.25 -8.75 10.28
C GLY A 80 -1.82 -8.08 11.55
N PHE A 81 -1.54 -8.65 12.74
CA PHE A 81 -1.93 -8.01 14.00
C PHE A 81 -1.09 -6.76 14.28
N VAL A 82 0.24 -6.84 14.15
CA VAL A 82 1.15 -5.70 14.36
C VAL A 82 0.79 -4.56 13.42
N ASP A 83 0.50 -4.86 12.14
CA ASP A 83 0.10 -3.86 11.16
C ASP A 83 -1.24 -3.18 11.52
N ARG A 84 -2.24 -3.95 12.03
CA ARG A 84 -3.50 -3.37 12.52
C ARG A 84 -3.30 -2.55 13.79
N ALA A 85 -2.54 -3.05 14.74
CA ALA A 85 -2.22 -2.34 15.97
C ALA A 85 -1.45 -1.04 15.68
N GLY A 86 -0.47 -1.10 14.77
CA GLY A 86 0.28 0.08 14.32
C GLY A 86 -0.62 1.15 13.72
N ARG A 87 -1.59 0.75 12.87
CA ARG A 87 -2.58 1.70 12.33
C ARG A 87 -3.52 2.27 13.40
N ALA A 88 -3.94 1.45 14.36
CA ALA A 88 -4.84 1.88 15.44
C ALA A 88 -4.13 2.74 16.50
N LEU A 89 -2.82 2.52 16.70
CA LEU A 89 -1.99 3.19 17.71
C LEU A 89 -1.09 4.27 17.10
N ALA A 90 -1.20 4.54 15.78
CA ALA A 90 -0.43 5.58 15.12
C ALA A 90 -0.77 6.96 15.73
N PHE A 91 -0.12 7.28 16.84
CA PHE A 91 0.01 8.66 17.31
C PHE A 91 0.90 9.38 16.30
N VAL A 92 0.28 10.04 15.34
CA VAL A 92 0.99 10.96 14.46
C VAL A 92 1.25 12.23 15.26
N GLU A 93 2.41 12.30 15.93
CA GLU A 93 2.80 13.49 16.68
C GLU A 93 2.80 14.75 15.81
N THR A 94 3.23 14.60 14.55
CA THR A 94 3.16 15.66 13.55
C THR A 94 3.02 15.07 12.13
N THR A 95 2.23 15.71 11.29
CA THR A 95 2.09 15.41 9.87
C THR A 95 2.60 16.57 9.03
N ALA A 96 3.38 16.28 8.00
CA ALA A 96 3.83 17.27 7.03
C ALA A 96 2.80 17.40 5.90
N VAL A 97 2.35 18.63 5.65
CA VAL A 97 1.34 18.96 4.63
C VAL A 97 1.78 20.18 3.84
N LEU A 98 1.18 20.45 2.68
CA LEU A 98 1.42 21.68 1.94
C LEU A 98 0.50 22.78 2.45
N ALA A 99 1.03 23.98 2.65
CA ALA A 99 0.25 25.14 3.01
C ALA A 99 -0.51 25.67 1.77
N GLY A 100 -1.84 25.71 1.86
CA GLY A 100 -2.73 26.26 0.81
C GLY A 100 -2.90 27.79 0.89
N GLY A 101 -2.19 28.44 1.81
CA GLY A 101 -2.17 29.88 2.06
C GLY A 101 -1.10 30.23 3.10
N LYS A 102 -1.09 31.47 3.55
CA LYS A 102 -0.19 31.90 4.63
C LYS A 102 -0.69 31.32 5.96
N VAL A 103 0.12 30.52 6.61
CA VAL A 103 -0.17 29.85 7.89
C VAL A 103 0.82 30.34 8.93
N HIS A 104 0.35 30.65 10.15
CA HIS A 104 1.19 31.03 11.26
C HIS A 104 1.25 29.91 12.30
N ARG A 105 2.34 29.86 13.04
CA ARG A 105 2.49 28.95 14.18
C ARG A 105 1.32 29.11 15.15
N GLY A 106 0.67 28.00 15.48
CA GLY A 106 -0.49 27.97 16.39
C GLY A 106 -1.83 28.09 15.67
N ASP A 107 -1.86 28.42 14.37
CA ASP A 107 -3.10 28.45 13.61
C ASP A 107 -3.76 27.09 13.55
N ARG A 108 -5.08 27.04 13.76
CA ARG A 108 -5.91 25.88 13.42
C ARG A 108 -6.27 25.94 11.95
N VAL A 109 -5.89 24.93 11.20
CA VAL A 109 -6.08 24.86 9.75
C VAL A 109 -6.97 23.70 9.37
N GLY A 110 -7.78 23.88 8.32
CA GLY A 110 -8.58 22.82 7.72
C GLY A 110 -7.75 21.98 6.75
N LEU A 111 -7.93 20.67 6.76
CA LEU A 111 -7.21 19.71 5.92
C LEU A 111 -8.05 19.27 4.74
N PHE A 112 -7.44 19.25 3.56
CA PHE A 112 -8.08 18.86 2.29
C PHE A 112 -7.11 18.02 1.46
N MET A 113 -7.63 17.07 0.70
CA MET A 113 -6.84 16.39 -0.32
C MET A 113 -7.06 17.11 -1.65
N GLU A 114 -6.01 17.72 -2.20
CA GLU A 114 -6.05 18.47 -3.45
C GLU A 114 -4.88 18.08 -4.34
N GLY A 115 -5.17 17.71 -5.60
CA GLY A 115 -4.14 17.28 -6.55
C GLY A 115 -3.30 16.09 -6.08
N GLY A 116 -3.85 15.21 -5.22
CA GLY A 116 -3.15 14.07 -4.65
C GLY A 116 -2.24 14.39 -3.46
N SER A 117 -2.26 15.63 -2.97
CA SER A 117 -1.48 16.10 -1.81
C SER A 117 -2.39 16.59 -0.70
N LEU A 118 -1.97 16.37 0.55
CA LEU A 118 -2.66 16.89 1.71
C LEU A 118 -2.31 18.38 1.86
N MET A 119 -3.35 19.23 1.84
CA MET A 119 -3.24 20.68 1.91
C MET A 119 -3.83 21.21 3.21
N ALA A 120 -3.18 22.21 3.80
CA ALA A 120 -3.65 22.95 4.99
C ALA A 120 -4.14 24.34 4.60
N HIS A 121 -5.42 24.61 4.82
CA HIS A 121 -6.03 25.90 4.54
C HIS A 121 -6.44 26.64 5.81
N PRO A 122 -5.88 27.82 6.11
CA PRO A 122 -6.22 28.57 7.33
C PRO A 122 -7.62 29.17 7.30
N ALA A 123 -8.17 29.45 6.11
CA ALA A 123 -9.44 30.13 5.93
C ALA A 123 -10.61 29.26 5.49
N ARG A 124 -10.41 27.93 5.40
CA ARG A 124 -11.46 26.97 4.95
C ARG A 124 -11.83 26.02 6.06
N THR A 125 -13.13 25.85 6.26
CA THR A 125 -13.68 24.88 7.22
C THR A 125 -13.60 23.46 6.66
N SER A 126 -13.05 22.52 7.44
CA SER A 126 -12.94 21.10 7.12
C SER A 126 -13.37 20.26 8.32
N PRO A 127 -13.94 19.07 8.12
CA PRO A 127 -14.16 18.09 9.20
C PRO A 127 -12.84 17.56 9.77
N SER A 128 -11.73 17.72 9.06
CA SER A 128 -10.39 17.39 9.56
C SER A 128 -9.56 18.64 9.75
N THR A 129 -8.97 18.79 10.93
CA THR A 129 -8.18 19.96 11.29
C THR A 129 -6.86 19.58 11.95
N GLY A 130 -5.93 20.54 12.03
CA GLY A 130 -4.68 20.40 12.77
C GLY A 130 -4.16 21.77 13.20
N ILE A 131 -3.15 21.80 14.07
CA ILE A 131 -2.50 23.01 14.56
C ILE A 131 -1.10 23.14 13.97
N ALA A 132 -0.79 24.27 13.35
CA ALA A 132 0.51 24.52 12.75
C ALA A 132 1.62 24.66 13.79
N VAL A 133 2.74 24.00 13.56
CA VAL A 133 3.91 23.99 14.46
C VAL A 133 4.88 25.14 14.15
N HIS A 134 4.87 25.63 12.93
CA HIS A 134 5.68 26.77 12.45
C HIS A 134 4.95 27.54 11.35
N ASP A 135 5.48 28.72 11.00
CA ASP A 135 4.97 29.52 9.91
C ASP A 135 5.29 28.89 8.56
N ALA A 136 4.40 29.09 7.57
CA ALA A 136 4.61 28.65 6.20
C ALA A 136 3.83 29.56 5.23
N SER A 137 4.40 29.78 4.04
CA SER A 137 3.73 30.44 2.93
C SER A 137 3.00 29.45 2.02
N ALA A 138 2.14 29.93 1.14
CA ALA A 138 1.45 29.07 0.18
C ALA A 138 2.44 28.25 -0.67
N GLY A 139 2.20 26.93 -0.74
CA GLY A 139 3.07 25.98 -1.43
C GLY A 139 4.26 25.47 -0.64
N GLU A 140 4.52 25.99 0.56
CA GLU A 140 5.57 25.49 1.44
C GLU A 140 5.06 24.34 2.33
N LEU A 141 6.01 23.55 2.84
CA LEU A 141 5.71 22.48 3.77
C LEU A 141 5.42 23.06 5.16
N VAL A 142 4.32 22.66 5.77
CA VAL A 142 4.00 22.95 7.18
C VAL A 142 3.79 21.66 7.96
N ARG A 143 4.31 21.60 9.18
CA ARG A 143 4.02 20.50 10.10
C ARG A 143 2.82 20.86 10.97
N LEU A 144 1.92 19.91 11.10
CA LEU A 144 0.73 20.03 11.93
C LEU A 144 0.78 19.02 13.06
N ARG A 145 0.32 19.43 14.23
CA ARG A 145 0.08 18.56 15.40
C ARG A 145 -1.42 18.55 15.72
N ASP A 146 -1.80 17.74 16.69
CA ASP A 146 -3.17 17.67 17.23
C ASP A 146 -4.19 17.50 16.08
N LEU A 147 -3.96 16.48 15.23
CA LEU A 147 -4.83 16.18 14.12
C LEU A 147 -6.17 15.63 14.62
N GLU A 148 -7.26 16.21 14.18
CA GLU A 148 -8.63 15.81 14.54
C GLU A 148 -9.46 15.54 13.28
N GLY A 149 -10.37 14.56 13.37
CA GLY A 149 -11.29 14.24 12.30
C GLY A 149 -10.69 13.42 11.16
N ILE A 150 -11.47 13.24 10.10
CA ILE A 150 -11.11 12.46 8.90
C ILE A 150 -11.16 13.39 7.70
N VAL A 151 -10.10 13.37 6.88
CA VAL A 151 -10.08 14.11 5.62
C VAL A 151 -11.10 13.49 4.67
N ALA A 152 -12.08 14.27 4.25
CA ALA A 152 -13.05 13.82 3.26
C ALA A 152 -12.34 13.67 1.90
N LEU A 153 -12.14 12.44 1.49
CA LEU A 153 -11.49 12.09 0.23
C LEU A 153 -12.43 11.19 -0.57
N ARG A 154 -12.64 11.55 -1.83
CA ARG A 154 -13.30 10.68 -2.81
C ARG A 154 -12.25 10.22 -3.80
N PRO A 155 -12.18 8.92 -4.12
CA PRO A 155 -11.28 8.43 -5.14
C PRO A 155 -11.48 9.14 -6.48
N GLY A 156 -10.39 9.42 -7.17
CA GLY A 156 -10.41 9.93 -8.53
C GLY A 156 -10.87 8.85 -9.52
N ARG A 157 -11.27 9.28 -10.71
CA ARG A 157 -11.71 8.40 -11.79
C ARG A 157 -10.54 7.97 -12.66
N ILE A 158 -10.50 6.69 -13.05
CA ILE A 158 -9.55 6.16 -14.02
C ILE A 158 -10.26 5.95 -15.37
N VAL A 159 -9.73 6.56 -16.44
CA VAL A 159 -10.16 6.29 -17.81
C VAL A 159 -9.08 5.45 -18.50
N ILE A 160 -9.40 4.19 -18.78
CA ILE A 160 -8.52 3.26 -19.48
C ILE A 160 -8.72 3.47 -20.98
N ALA A 161 -7.76 4.13 -21.63
CA ALA A 161 -7.76 4.37 -23.06
C ALA A 161 -6.99 3.25 -23.77
N ARG A 162 -7.70 2.31 -24.40
CA ARG A 162 -7.13 1.17 -25.12
C ARG A 162 -6.61 1.59 -26.48
N ILE A 163 -5.30 1.39 -26.70
CA ILE A 163 -4.60 1.73 -27.94
C ILE A 163 -4.53 0.51 -28.82
N ARG A 164 -4.94 0.63 -30.07
CA ARG A 164 -4.77 -0.45 -31.07
C ARG A 164 -3.43 -0.30 -31.77
N SER A 165 -2.66 -1.38 -31.86
CA SER A 165 -1.35 -1.40 -32.49
C SER A 165 -1.37 -1.05 -34.00
N SER A 166 -2.55 -1.04 -34.63
CA SER A 166 -2.73 -0.78 -36.07
C SER A 166 -3.11 0.67 -36.44
N SER A 167 -3.04 1.63 -35.50
CA SER A 167 -3.52 3.00 -35.71
C SER A 167 -2.52 3.93 -36.42
N SER A 168 -1.59 3.39 -37.19
CA SER A 168 -0.72 4.18 -38.08
C SER A 168 -1.57 4.81 -39.20
N GLY A 169 -2.00 6.07 -39.04
CA GLY A 169 -2.38 6.86 -40.21
C GLY A 169 -3.72 7.59 -40.27
N ARG A 170 -4.34 8.01 -39.17
CA ARG A 170 -5.56 8.86 -39.26
C ARG A 170 -5.45 10.17 -38.48
N LYS A 171 -4.77 11.16 -39.07
CA LYS A 171 -4.63 12.52 -38.49
C LYS A 171 -5.96 13.26 -38.23
N GLY A 172 -7.05 12.89 -38.89
CA GLY A 172 -8.35 13.57 -38.75
C GLY A 172 -9.18 13.16 -37.53
N VAL A 173 -9.09 11.91 -37.08
CA VAL A 173 -9.81 11.40 -35.90
C VAL A 173 -9.14 11.84 -34.60
N GLN A 174 -7.83 12.07 -34.68
CA GLN A 174 -6.98 12.49 -33.54
C GLN A 174 -7.45 13.80 -32.90
N ALA A 175 -7.83 14.82 -33.71
CA ALA A 175 -8.18 16.15 -33.19
C ALA A 175 -9.52 16.18 -32.42
N ALA A 176 -10.49 15.38 -32.79
CA ALA A 176 -11.79 15.30 -32.10
C ALA A 176 -11.68 14.54 -30.78
N THR A 177 -10.91 13.45 -30.76
CA THR A 177 -10.68 12.62 -29.56
C THR A 177 -9.78 13.32 -28.56
N SER A 178 -8.70 14.00 -28.99
CA SER A 178 -7.87 14.84 -28.15
C SER A 178 -8.67 15.94 -27.43
N ARG A 179 -9.58 16.63 -28.18
CA ARG A 179 -10.46 17.64 -27.57
C ARG A 179 -11.44 17.05 -26.56
N ARG A 180 -11.94 15.84 -26.78
CA ARG A 180 -12.87 15.17 -25.85
C ARG A 180 -12.15 14.73 -24.58
N LEU A 181 -10.93 14.26 -24.70
CA LEU A 181 -10.08 13.84 -23.57
C LEU A 181 -9.52 15.06 -22.81
N SER A 182 -9.18 16.16 -23.51
CA SER A 182 -8.74 17.42 -22.90
C SER A 182 -9.87 18.18 -22.20
N ARG A 183 -11.12 17.98 -22.59
CA ARG A 183 -12.30 18.63 -21.99
C ARG A 183 -12.75 18.02 -20.67
N SER A 184 -12.32 16.84 -20.34
CA SER A 184 -12.73 16.12 -19.12
C SER A 184 -11.78 16.40 -17.95
N GLY A 185 -11.71 17.67 -17.50
CA GLY A 185 -10.99 18.10 -16.29
C GLY A 185 -9.54 18.59 -16.54
N LYS A 186 -9.23 19.82 -16.06
CA LYS A 186 -7.92 20.45 -16.21
C LYS A 186 -6.81 19.81 -15.37
N ASP A 187 -7.15 18.94 -14.41
CA ASP A 187 -6.22 18.40 -13.42
C ASP A 187 -5.99 16.87 -13.54
N ARG A 188 -6.29 16.31 -14.72
CA ARG A 188 -6.09 14.87 -14.95
C ARG A 188 -4.63 14.55 -15.18
N VAL A 189 -4.14 13.52 -14.50
CA VAL A 189 -2.80 12.95 -14.72
C VAL A 189 -2.85 11.95 -15.87
N VAL A 190 -1.90 12.05 -16.80
CA VAL A 190 -1.73 11.08 -17.89
C VAL A 190 -0.71 10.03 -17.46
N ALA A 191 -1.10 8.76 -17.57
CA ALA A 191 -0.26 7.60 -17.34
C ALA A 191 -0.10 6.83 -18.66
N ALA A 192 1.10 6.43 -19.01
CA ALA A 192 1.40 5.74 -20.25
C ALA A 192 2.03 4.37 -19.96
N LEU A 193 1.29 3.29 -20.24
CA LEU A 193 1.78 1.95 -20.03
C LEU A 193 2.62 1.53 -21.25
N ASP A 194 3.89 1.25 -20.99
CA ASP A 194 4.93 0.84 -21.93
C ASP A 194 5.19 1.83 -23.11
N VAL A 195 5.97 1.36 -24.08
CA VAL A 195 6.36 2.19 -25.25
C VAL A 195 5.17 2.56 -26.13
N ALA A 196 4.17 1.67 -26.25
CA ALA A 196 2.98 1.95 -27.06
C ALA A 196 2.15 3.08 -26.45
N GLY A 197 2.01 3.10 -25.11
CA GLY A 197 1.38 4.20 -24.40
C GLY A 197 2.11 5.55 -24.56
N LEU A 198 3.45 5.52 -24.53
CA LEU A 198 4.27 6.71 -24.72
C LEU A 198 4.17 7.27 -26.15
N VAL A 199 4.20 6.38 -27.17
CA VAL A 199 4.03 6.79 -28.57
C VAL A 199 2.64 7.41 -28.79
N ALA A 200 1.59 6.77 -28.26
CA ALA A 200 0.24 7.32 -28.34
C ALA A 200 0.14 8.67 -27.64
N ALA A 201 0.68 8.82 -26.43
CA ALA A 201 0.69 10.09 -25.71
C ALA A 201 1.31 11.21 -26.56
N ARG A 202 2.48 10.94 -27.15
CA ARG A 202 3.18 11.88 -28.05
C ARG A 202 2.33 12.25 -29.26
N ASP A 203 1.74 11.26 -29.93
CA ASP A 203 0.95 11.45 -31.16
C ASP A 203 -0.33 12.27 -30.90
N PHE A 204 -0.87 12.20 -29.69
CA PHE A 204 -2.03 13.00 -29.23
C PHE A 204 -1.65 14.30 -28.52
N GLY A 205 -0.37 14.64 -28.41
CA GLY A 205 0.10 15.85 -27.75
C GLY A 205 -0.13 15.83 -26.22
N LEU A 206 -0.28 14.64 -25.63
CA LEU A 206 -0.41 14.44 -24.20
C LEU A 206 0.97 14.36 -23.54
N LYS A 207 1.09 14.83 -22.30
CA LYS A 207 2.33 14.75 -21.52
C LYS A 207 2.14 13.79 -20.38
N PRO A 208 2.65 12.54 -20.47
CA PRO A 208 2.58 11.59 -19.36
C PRO A 208 3.36 12.13 -18.15
N ARG A 209 2.80 11.92 -16.97
CA ARG A 209 3.43 12.16 -15.67
C ARG A 209 3.76 10.86 -14.95
N ILE A 210 3.16 9.76 -15.39
CA ILE A 210 3.38 8.40 -14.87
C ILE A 210 3.85 7.54 -16.03
N GLU A 211 5.14 7.17 -16.01
CA GLU A 211 5.81 6.37 -17.05
C GLU A 211 6.45 5.09 -16.47
N PHE A 212 6.66 5.06 -15.16
CA PHE A 212 7.21 3.91 -14.43
C PHE A 212 6.23 3.43 -13.37
N ALA A 213 6.24 2.12 -13.08
CA ALA A 213 5.30 1.49 -12.17
C ALA A 213 3.84 1.90 -12.44
N VAL A 214 3.48 1.96 -13.73
CA VAL A 214 2.32 2.72 -14.24
C VAL A 214 1.02 2.27 -13.58
N LEU A 215 0.75 0.96 -13.50
CA LEU A 215 -0.50 0.46 -12.94
C LEU A 215 -0.63 0.74 -11.44
N PRO A 216 0.35 0.41 -10.56
CA PRO A 216 0.25 0.76 -9.15
C PRO A 216 0.24 2.27 -8.90
N ALA A 217 1.00 3.08 -9.65
CA ALA A 217 0.99 4.53 -9.52
C ALA A 217 -0.35 5.16 -9.97
N THR A 218 -1.00 4.57 -10.98
CA THR A 218 -2.36 4.98 -11.42
C THR A 218 -3.38 4.75 -10.31
N VAL A 219 -3.33 3.59 -9.65
CA VAL A 219 -4.20 3.26 -8.50
C VAL A 219 -3.92 4.22 -7.35
N GLU A 220 -2.67 4.42 -6.96
CA GLU A 220 -2.28 5.32 -5.87
C GLU A 220 -2.75 6.77 -6.14
N ALA A 221 -2.61 7.25 -7.38
CA ALA A 221 -3.11 8.58 -7.75
C ALA A 221 -4.63 8.69 -7.60
N ALA A 222 -5.38 7.66 -8.05
CA ALA A 222 -6.82 7.62 -7.90
C ALA A 222 -7.25 7.49 -6.42
N GLU A 223 -6.59 6.68 -5.61
CA GLU A 223 -6.80 6.60 -4.16
C GLU A 223 -6.62 7.96 -3.47
N ARG A 224 -5.76 8.81 -4.00
CA ARG A 224 -5.53 10.19 -3.51
C ARG A 224 -6.46 11.24 -4.13
N GLY A 225 -7.51 10.82 -4.85
CA GLY A 225 -8.51 11.71 -5.43
C GLY A 225 -8.10 12.35 -6.76
N VAL A 226 -7.06 11.84 -7.43
CA VAL A 226 -6.59 12.37 -8.72
C VAL A 226 -7.22 11.57 -9.87
N ASP A 227 -7.82 12.28 -10.83
CA ASP A 227 -8.29 11.66 -12.05
C ASP A 227 -7.13 11.24 -12.94
N VAL A 228 -7.18 10.04 -13.51
CA VAL A 228 -6.11 9.49 -14.35
C VAL A 228 -6.64 9.09 -15.72
N LEU A 229 -5.93 9.49 -16.78
CA LEU A 229 -6.05 8.93 -18.11
C LEU A 229 -4.93 7.92 -18.32
N LEU A 230 -5.27 6.65 -18.31
CA LEU A 230 -4.33 5.54 -18.48
C LEU A 230 -4.33 5.08 -19.94
N LEU A 231 -3.24 5.36 -20.65
CA LEU A 231 -2.99 4.88 -22.01
C LEU A 231 -2.41 3.47 -21.95
N VAL A 232 -3.12 2.50 -22.51
CA VAL A 232 -2.73 1.08 -22.40
C VAL A 232 -2.91 0.36 -23.75
N PRO A 233 -1.94 -0.47 -24.17
CA PRO A 233 -2.13 -1.35 -25.32
C PRO A 233 -3.35 -2.26 -25.12
N GLU A 234 -4.12 -2.52 -26.19
CA GLU A 234 -5.37 -3.30 -26.09
C GLU A 234 -5.15 -4.67 -25.46
N GLU A 235 -4.04 -5.32 -25.75
CA GLU A 235 -3.62 -6.63 -25.22
C GLU A 235 -3.33 -6.62 -23.71
N ARG A 236 -3.01 -5.45 -23.12
CA ARG A 236 -2.74 -5.29 -21.68
C ARG A 236 -3.89 -4.64 -20.91
N ALA A 237 -5.00 -4.33 -21.56
CA ALA A 237 -6.14 -3.69 -20.91
C ALA A 237 -6.75 -4.54 -19.79
N ALA A 238 -6.78 -5.87 -19.97
CA ALA A 238 -7.26 -6.79 -18.95
C ALA A 238 -6.39 -6.76 -17.67
N GLU A 239 -5.07 -6.65 -17.81
CA GLU A 239 -4.14 -6.50 -16.67
C GLU A 239 -4.43 -5.22 -15.89
N ALA A 240 -4.66 -4.10 -16.59
CA ALA A 240 -5.01 -2.83 -15.95
C ALA A 240 -6.32 -2.94 -15.14
N VAL A 241 -7.34 -3.58 -15.69
CA VAL A 241 -8.61 -3.83 -14.99
C VAL A 241 -8.38 -4.69 -13.75
N GLN A 242 -7.61 -5.78 -13.86
CA GLN A 242 -7.31 -6.67 -12.72
C GLN A 242 -6.64 -5.93 -11.56
N VAL A 243 -5.68 -5.04 -11.86
CA VAL A 243 -4.98 -4.24 -10.83
C VAL A 243 -5.95 -3.28 -10.14
N ILE A 244 -6.84 -2.61 -10.89
CA ILE A 244 -7.84 -1.70 -10.33
C ILE A 244 -8.86 -2.48 -9.47
N GLU A 245 -9.34 -3.63 -9.95
CA GLU A 245 -10.29 -4.46 -9.19
C GLU A 245 -9.66 -5.04 -7.92
N ALA A 246 -8.38 -5.43 -7.96
CA ALA A 246 -7.64 -5.89 -6.79
C ALA A 246 -7.48 -4.77 -5.74
N ALA A 247 -7.33 -3.51 -6.17
CA ALA A 247 -7.35 -2.36 -5.28
C ALA A 247 -8.76 -2.12 -4.73
N ASN A 248 -9.78 -2.13 -5.59
CA ASN A 248 -11.17 -1.97 -5.22
C ASN A 248 -11.65 -3.03 -4.20
N ALA A 249 -11.12 -4.25 -4.25
CA ALA A 249 -11.46 -5.29 -3.27
C ALA A 249 -11.07 -4.92 -1.82
N ARG A 250 -10.11 -4.00 -1.63
CA ARG A 250 -9.59 -3.58 -0.32
C ARG A 250 -10.11 -2.21 0.13
N LEU A 251 -10.67 -1.42 -0.78
CA LEU A 251 -11.13 -0.06 -0.51
C LEU A 251 -12.61 -0.06 -0.10
N GLU A 252 -12.97 0.80 0.83
CA GLU A 252 -14.36 1.09 1.19
C GLU A 252 -15.03 1.89 0.06
N ASP A 253 -14.44 3.03 -0.30
CA ASP A 253 -14.85 3.83 -1.46
C ASP A 253 -14.13 3.32 -2.70
N LYS A 254 -14.89 2.78 -3.66
CA LYS A 254 -14.34 2.20 -4.88
C LYS A 254 -13.83 3.27 -5.85
N ILE A 255 -12.72 2.99 -6.51
CA ILE A 255 -12.21 3.80 -7.62
C ILE A 255 -13.13 3.59 -8.82
N PRO A 256 -13.84 4.64 -9.29
CA PRO A 256 -14.64 4.54 -10.50
C PRO A 256 -13.73 4.48 -11.72
N TYR A 257 -13.98 3.53 -12.62
CA TYR A 257 -13.22 3.46 -13.86
C TYR A 257 -14.10 3.15 -15.06
N GLU A 258 -13.63 3.54 -16.24
CA GLU A 258 -14.26 3.20 -17.52
C GLU A 258 -13.18 2.83 -18.54
N SER A 259 -13.52 1.93 -19.46
CA SER A 259 -12.62 1.52 -20.54
C SER A 259 -13.15 2.02 -21.87
N VAL A 260 -12.34 2.78 -22.59
CA VAL A 260 -12.68 3.36 -23.88
C VAL A 260 -11.67 2.90 -24.95
N THR A 261 -12.12 2.68 -26.15
CA THR A 261 -11.22 2.41 -27.27
C THR A 261 -10.64 3.73 -27.77
N PHE A 262 -9.33 3.79 -27.83
CA PHE A 262 -8.59 4.91 -28.39
C PHE A 262 -8.44 4.69 -29.89
N PRO A 263 -8.77 5.68 -30.73
CA PRO A 263 -8.77 5.50 -32.17
C PRO A 263 -7.37 5.25 -32.76
#